data_aa19c7222ed0d42645d92ac8589e1578
#
_entry.id   aa19c7222ed0d42645d92ac8589e1578
#
_cell.length_a   1.000
_cell.length_b   1.000
_cell.length_c   1.000
_cell.angle_alpha   90.00
_cell.angle_beta   90.00
_cell.angle_gamma   90.00
#
_symmetry.space_group_name_H-M   'P 1'
#
loop_
_entity.id
_entity.type
_entity.pdbx_description
1 polymer ?
#
loop_
_entity_poly.entity_id
_entity_poly.type
_entity_poly.pdbx_seq_one_letter_code
_entity_poly.pdbx_strand_id
1 'polypeptide(L)'
;MAALAAGAPISGLLSGCSSPRQRHATSADTVILLWMAGGMAHTETFDPKAYTPFEQGMEANRVLSTFPSFPTALDGVRFSEGLQAIGEVIDLGTLIRSYVSADMGHILHTRHQYHWHTCYEPPQSVLAPHIGAWIAKELGPLNPVIPAFVDIGQRFTVGEAEELKAFHTAGFLGSEYGPFLIPDPGQGLESVRPPVGMDVVRFEKRNRLYNELINRTPVGAYGSDYQRESLRRSMEQSYRLLKSPEAVAFDLSQEPKESYDIYNTGRFGLGCLMAKRLTEQGARFISVTTEYEPFFGFDTHENGHTRMVDMKKLIDAPIAQLIKDLERSGKLERTLIVIASEFSRDMMVEGRPDLKVKEQVNQPDILTELKHYGMHRHFTDGSSILMFGGGIRKGYVYGKTADERPCKTIEKPVKIDQVHQTIYHALGIPPDRNYEVEGRPFYTTPDGKGEAIREILQKA
;
A
#
# COMPACT_ATOMS: atom_id res chain seq x y z
N MET A 1 -33.96 24.99 41.87
CA MET A 1 -33.38 25.88 40.84
C MET A 1 -32.13 25.24 40.31
N ALA A 2 -32.23 24.52 39.18
CA ALA A 2 -31.11 23.90 38.48
C ALA A 2 -30.85 24.68 37.20
N ALA A 3 -29.69 25.28 37.07
CA ALA A 3 -29.29 26.01 35.86
C ALA A 3 -28.87 25.03 34.78
N LEU A 4 -29.60 24.99 33.69
CA LEU A 4 -29.22 24.34 32.45
C LEU A 4 -28.13 25.18 31.76
N ALA A 5 -26.93 24.64 31.65
CA ALA A 5 -25.89 25.18 30.78
C ALA A 5 -26.21 24.79 29.34
N ALA A 6 -26.57 25.76 28.52
CA ALA A 6 -26.75 25.60 27.08
C ALA A 6 -25.38 25.37 26.41
N GLY A 7 -25.17 24.17 25.86
CA GLY A 7 -24.03 23.88 25.03
C GLY A 7 -24.16 24.59 23.68
N ALA A 8 -23.23 25.47 23.37
CA ALA A 8 -23.13 26.10 22.07
C ALA A 8 -22.78 25.06 20.97
N PRO A 9 -23.36 25.14 19.78
CA PRO A 9 -22.98 24.27 18.69
C PRO A 9 -21.59 24.66 18.18
N ILE A 10 -20.66 23.73 18.25
CA ILE A 10 -19.33 23.88 17.61
C ILE A 10 -19.53 23.73 16.11
N SER A 11 -19.81 24.82 15.43
CA SER A 11 -19.73 24.95 13.99
C SER A 11 -18.25 25.15 13.60
N GLY A 12 -17.44 24.09 13.71
CA GLY A 12 -16.10 24.07 13.16
C GLY A 12 -16.16 24.02 11.64
N LEU A 13 -16.18 25.17 11.00
CA LEU A 13 -15.91 25.30 9.58
C LEU A 13 -14.49 24.79 9.32
N LEU A 14 -14.37 23.72 8.52
CA LEU A 14 -13.12 23.34 7.87
C LEU A 14 -12.73 24.44 6.86
N SER A 15 -12.27 25.58 7.39
CA SER A 15 -11.69 26.64 6.56
C SER A 15 -10.25 26.25 6.26
N GLY A 16 -10.07 25.51 5.18
CA GLY A 16 -8.74 25.34 4.59
C GLY A 16 -8.25 26.72 4.11
N CYS A 17 -7.37 27.36 4.85
CA CYS A 17 -6.63 28.52 4.36
C CYS A 17 -5.69 28.07 3.24
N SER A 18 -6.21 27.97 2.00
CA SER A 18 -5.42 27.76 0.81
C SER A 18 -4.88 29.10 0.33
N SER A 19 -3.69 29.46 0.75
CA SER A 19 -2.88 30.38 -0.05
C SER A 19 -2.61 29.70 -1.40
N PRO A 20 -2.74 30.40 -2.55
CA PRO A 20 -2.35 29.84 -3.84
C PRO A 20 -0.82 29.78 -3.89
N ARG A 21 -0.23 28.70 -3.34
CA ARG A 21 1.19 28.38 -3.52
C ARG A 21 1.39 27.72 -4.88
N GLN A 22 2.44 28.12 -5.58
CA GLN A 22 2.88 27.50 -6.82
C GLN A 22 2.87 25.97 -6.69
N ARG A 23 2.00 25.31 -7.45
CA ARG A 23 2.08 23.85 -7.62
C ARG A 23 3.41 23.58 -8.32
N HIS A 24 4.26 22.78 -7.71
CA HIS A 24 5.41 22.22 -8.40
C HIS A 24 4.93 21.43 -9.61
N ALA A 25 5.73 21.41 -10.69
CA ALA A 25 5.40 20.59 -11.84
C ALA A 25 5.25 19.13 -11.38
N THR A 26 4.07 18.55 -11.61
CA THR A 26 3.77 17.16 -11.21
C THR A 26 4.42 16.20 -12.18
N SER A 27 5.11 15.18 -11.66
CA SER A 27 5.68 14.10 -12.47
C SER A 27 4.75 12.88 -12.56
N ALA A 28 3.81 12.74 -11.63
CA ALA A 28 2.82 11.66 -11.62
C ALA A 28 1.38 12.20 -11.57
N ASP A 29 0.46 11.43 -12.15
CA ASP A 29 -0.98 11.62 -12.05
C ASP A 29 -1.64 10.50 -11.24
N THR A 30 -1.09 9.30 -11.31
CA THR A 30 -1.61 8.09 -10.66
C THR A 30 -0.52 7.42 -9.84
N VAL A 31 -0.91 6.82 -8.72
CA VAL A 31 -0.06 5.95 -7.89
C VAL A 31 -0.65 4.55 -7.87
N ILE A 32 0.18 3.54 -8.10
CA ILE A 32 -0.13 2.13 -7.86
C ILE A 32 0.77 1.66 -6.72
N LEU A 33 0.17 1.30 -5.59
CA LEU A 33 0.85 0.67 -4.47
C LEU A 33 0.66 -0.84 -4.57
N LEU A 34 1.75 -1.57 -4.80
CA LEU A 34 1.77 -3.04 -4.75
C LEU A 34 2.27 -3.44 -3.37
N TRP A 35 1.35 -3.90 -2.54
CA TRP A 35 1.59 -4.15 -1.13
C TRP A 35 1.87 -5.61 -0.83
N MET A 36 3.10 -5.90 -0.39
CA MET A 36 3.57 -7.24 -0.03
C MET A 36 3.35 -7.47 1.47
N ALA A 37 2.11 -7.72 1.86
CA ALA A 37 1.70 -7.84 3.25
C ALA A 37 2.33 -9.05 3.95
N GLY A 38 2.86 -8.85 5.16
CA GLY A 38 3.40 -9.92 6.00
C GLY A 38 4.92 -9.86 6.23
N GLY A 39 5.58 -8.75 5.86
CA GLY A 39 7.01 -8.57 6.08
C GLY A 39 7.87 -9.31 5.07
N MET A 40 7.92 -8.82 3.84
CA MET A 40 8.71 -9.42 2.76
C MET A 40 10.22 -9.29 3.03
N ALA A 41 10.91 -10.42 3.22
CA ALA A 41 12.33 -10.46 3.49
C ALA A 41 13.17 -9.87 2.33
N HIS A 42 13.95 -8.81 2.58
CA HIS A 42 14.80 -8.18 1.58
C HIS A 42 15.90 -9.13 1.09
N THR A 43 16.47 -9.94 1.99
CA THR A 43 17.54 -10.90 1.68
C THR A 43 17.04 -12.09 0.84
N GLU A 44 15.74 -12.30 0.77
CA GLU A 44 15.11 -13.35 -0.02
C GLU A 44 14.49 -12.83 -1.31
N THR A 45 14.59 -11.50 -1.57
CA THR A 45 13.95 -10.85 -2.71
C THR A 45 14.92 -9.92 -3.47
N PHE A 46 14.93 -8.63 -3.13
CA PHE A 46 15.57 -7.58 -3.94
C PHE A 46 16.96 -7.17 -3.47
N ASP A 47 17.43 -7.73 -2.34
CA ASP A 47 18.76 -7.48 -1.80
C ASP A 47 19.38 -8.76 -1.25
N PRO A 48 19.50 -9.84 -2.08
CA PRO A 48 20.03 -11.11 -1.64
C PRO A 48 21.48 -11.00 -1.17
N LYS A 49 21.79 -11.74 -0.11
CA LYS A 49 23.14 -11.89 0.44
C LYS A 49 23.76 -13.22 0.03
N ALA A 50 24.85 -13.61 0.66
CA ALA A 50 25.47 -14.88 0.38
C ALA A 50 24.50 -16.04 0.57
N TYR A 51 24.31 -16.83 -0.49
CA TYR A 51 23.45 -18.00 -0.45
C TYR A 51 24.08 -19.09 0.42
N THR A 52 23.30 -19.63 1.33
CA THR A 52 23.70 -20.74 2.20
C THR A 52 22.69 -21.85 2.04
N PRO A 53 22.98 -22.94 1.27
CA PRO A 53 22.04 -24.04 1.08
C PRO A 53 21.75 -24.76 2.40
N PHE A 54 20.56 -25.34 2.50
CA PHE A 54 20.17 -26.09 3.68
C PHE A 54 21.01 -27.37 3.82
N GLU A 55 21.59 -27.53 5.00
CA GLU A 55 22.23 -28.78 5.44
C GLU A 55 21.72 -29.11 6.84
N GLN A 56 21.27 -30.35 7.06
CA GLN A 56 20.81 -30.79 8.37
C GLN A 56 21.93 -30.68 9.41
N GLY A 57 21.66 -30.00 10.52
CA GLY A 57 22.64 -29.76 11.58
C GLY A 57 23.46 -28.49 11.42
N MET A 58 23.17 -27.66 10.40
CA MET A 58 23.86 -26.38 10.22
C MET A 58 23.43 -25.34 11.27
N GLU A 59 24.31 -24.38 11.54
CA GLU A 59 24.00 -23.23 12.41
C GLU A 59 23.12 -22.23 11.71
N ALA A 60 22.00 -21.83 12.33
CA ALA A 60 21.04 -20.86 11.77
C ALA A 60 21.67 -19.46 11.53
N ASN A 61 22.62 -19.04 12.37
CA ASN A 61 23.31 -17.76 12.26
C ASN A 61 24.16 -17.62 10.98
N ARG A 62 24.48 -18.72 10.29
CA ARG A 62 25.22 -18.69 9.02
C ARG A 62 24.36 -18.40 7.82
N VAL A 63 23.03 -18.50 7.96
CA VAL A 63 22.08 -18.32 6.84
C VAL A 63 21.82 -16.83 6.61
N LEU A 64 22.26 -16.27 5.49
CA LEU A 64 21.99 -14.88 5.08
C LEU A 64 20.91 -14.80 4.00
N SER A 65 20.90 -15.75 3.06
CA SER A 65 19.86 -15.92 2.06
C SER A 65 19.66 -17.41 1.80
N THR A 66 18.41 -17.82 1.62
CA THR A 66 18.05 -19.24 1.37
C THR A 66 17.91 -19.56 -0.11
N PHE A 67 18.11 -18.60 -1.00
CA PHE A 67 18.08 -18.76 -2.44
C PHE A 67 19.36 -18.28 -3.11
N PRO A 68 19.77 -18.89 -4.22
CA PRO A 68 20.76 -18.29 -5.11
C PRO A 68 20.28 -16.93 -5.64
N SER A 69 21.20 -16.13 -6.11
CA SER A 69 20.88 -14.86 -6.76
C SER A 69 21.33 -14.85 -8.22
N PHE A 70 20.68 -14.06 -9.05
CA PHE A 70 20.98 -13.87 -10.47
C PHE A 70 21.22 -12.38 -10.79
N PRO A 71 21.99 -12.05 -11.84
CA PRO A 71 22.15 -10.68 -12.29
C PRO A 71 20.87 -10.15 -12.93
N THR A 72 20.51 -8.89 -12.67
CA THR A 72 19.34 -8.23 -13.25
C THR A 72 19.71 -7.39 -14.48
N ALA A 73 18.74 -6.73 -15.10
CA ALA A 73 18.96 -5.74 -16.15
C ALA A 73 19.75 -4.50 -15.69
N LEU A 74 19.89 -4.29 -14.38
CA LEU A 74 20.67 -3.20 -13.81
C LEU A 74 22.03 -3.71 -13.37
N ASP A 75 23.09 -3.20 -13.98
CA ASP A 75 24.46 -3.60 -13.69
C ASP A 75 24.82 -3.54 -12.21
N GLY A 76 25.45 -4.60 -11.70
CA GLY A 76 25.84 -4.73 -10.29
C GLY A 76 24.69 -5.01 -9.33
N VAL A 77 23.45 -5.12 -9.80
CA VAL A 77 22.28 -5.48 -9.00
C VAL A 77 21.90 -6.93 -9.25
N ARG A 78 21.69 -7.65 -8.16
CA ARG A 78 21.24 -9.05 -8.17
C ARG A 78 19.94 -9.19 -7.42
N PHE A 79 19.04 -10.02 -7.93
CA PHE A 79 17.83 -10.43 -7.23
C PHE A 79 17.90 -11.91 -6.88
N SER A 80 17.08 -12.30 -5.92
CA SER A 80 16.93 -13.69 -5.52
C SER A 80 16.22 -14.49 -6.62
N GLU A 81 16.67 -15.72 -6.86
CA GLU A 81 16.06 -16.65 -7.81
C GLU A 81 14.55 -16.75 -7.58
N GLY A 82 13.78 -16.80 -8.69
CA GLY A 82 12.31 -16.75 -8.69
C GLY A 82 11.75 -15.35 -8.96
N LEU A 83 12.59 -14.32 -9.17
CA LEU A 83 12.20 -12.95 -9.50
C LEU A 83 12.79 -12.47 -10.83
N GLN A 84 12.89 -13.39 -11.81
CA GLN A 84 13.55 -13.12 -13.08
C GLN A 84 12.84 -12.03 -13.89
N ALA A 85 11.51 -12.06 -13.93
CA ALA A 85 10.75 -11.11 -14.74
C ALA A 85 10.84 -9.68 -14.16
N ILE A 86 10.81 -9.51 -12.82
CA ILE A 86 11.03 -8.20 -12.19
C ILE A 86 12.49 -7.76 -12.41
N GLY A 87 13.43 -8.70 -12.36
CA GLY A 87 14.85 -8.43 -12.64
C GLY A 87 15.12 -7.89 -14.05
N GLU A 88 14.30 -8.26 -15.05
CA GLU A 88 14.38 -7.75 -16.42
C GLU A 88 13.91 -6.29 -16.58
N VAL A 89 13.16 -5.74 -15.64
CA VAL A 89 12.56 -4.39 -15.75
C VAL A 89 13.10 -3.42 -14.69
N ILE A 90 14.03 -3.83 -13.82
CA ILE A 90 14.51 -2.97 -12.74
C ILE A 90 15.27 -1.73 -13.24
N ASP A 91 15.84 -1.80 -14.43
CA ASP A 91 16.47 -0.65 -15.10
C ASP A 91 15.50 0.49 -15.42
N LEU A 92 14.17 0.23 -15.43
CA LEU A 92 13.12 1.23 -15.59
C LEU A 92 12.78 1.97 -14.28
N GLY A 93 13.38 1.58 -13.16
CA GLY A 93 13.04 2.13 -11.83
C GLY A 93 14.23 2.34 -10.92
N THR A 94 13.92 2.53 -9.66
CA THR A 94 14.86 2.71 -8.54
C THR A 94 14.63 1.62 -7.50
N LEU A 95 15.71 0.99 -7.05
CA LEU A 95 15.76 0.12 -5.88
C LEU A 95 16.24 0.92 -4.66
N ILE A 96 15.40 1.05 -3.65
CA ILE A 96 15.78 1.54 -2.32
C ILE A 96 16.06 0.31 -1.44
N ARG A 97 17.30 0.17 -0.93
CA ARG A 97 17.72 -0.94 -0.06
C ARG A 97 17.63 -0.64 1.42
N SER A 98 17.39 0.61 1.78
CA SER A 98 17.65 1.14 3.11
C SER A 98 16.39 1.61 3.84
N TYR A 99 15.22 1.05 3.53
CA TYR A 99 14.00 1.38 4.28
C TYR A 99 14.09 0.79 5.69
N VAL A 100 13.84 1.64 6.69
CA VAL A 100 13.88 1.30 8.11
C VAL A 100 12.51 1.57 8.70
N SER A 101 11.86 0.55 9.24
CA SER A 101 10.57 0.67 9.89
C SER A 101 10.71 1.33 11.27
N ALA A 102 9.63 1.94 11.75
CA ALA A 102 9.61 2.56 13.08
C ALA A 102 9.80 1.52 14.19
N ASP A 103 10.40 1.97 15.29
CA ASP A 103 10.43 1.22 16.51
C ASP A 103 9.21 1.56 17.37
N MET A 104 8.24 0.65 17.39
CA MET A 104 6.98 0.83 18.14
C MET A 104 6.88 -0.12 19.34
N GLY A 105 8.01 -0.64 19.81
CA GLY A 105 8.13 -1.51 20.98
C GLY A 105 7.73 -2.95 20.73
N HIS A 106 6.53 -3.23 20.25
CA HIS A 106 6.11 -4.53 19.74
C HIS A 106 6.07 -4.50 18.22
N ILE A 107 6.64 -5.53 17.58
CA ILE A 107 6.62 -5.63 16.13
C ILE A 107 5.40 -6.48 15.74
N LEU A 108 4.31 -5.76 15.48
CA LEU A 108 3.04 -6.34 15.03
C LEU A 108 2.75 -5.86 13.61
N HIS A 109 2.34 -6.77 12.74
CA HIS A 109 2.03 -6.48 11.34
C HIS A 109 1.01 -5.35 11.22
N THR A 110 -0.10 -5.44 11.93
CA THR A 110 -1.18 -4.44 11.88
C THR A 110 -0.73 -3.04 12.26
N ARG A 111 0.10 -2.89 13.29
CA ARG A 111 0.65 -1.59 13.72
C ARG A 111 1.60 -1.00 12.69
N HIS A 112 2.48 -1.83 12.10
CA HIS A 112 3.42 -1.40 11.09
C HIS A 112 2.75 -1.13 9.74
N GLN A 113 1.73 -1.89 9.36
CA GLN A 113 0.89 -1.60 8.20
C GLN A 113 0.14 -0.28 8.39
N TYR A 114 -0.48 -0.06 9.56
CA TYR A 114 -1.11 1.23 9.87
C TYR A 114 -0.11 2.38 9.73
N HIS A 115 1.06 2.26 10.35
CA HIS A 115 2.11 3.28 10.27
C HIS A 115 2.58 3.51 8.83
N TRP A 116 2.78 2.46 8.06
CA TRP A 116 3.19 2.58 6.67
C TRP A 116 2.14 3.29 5.81
N HIS A 117 0.87 2.94 5.96
CA HIS A 117 -0.21 3.51 5.16
C HIS A 117 -0.64 4.91 5.58
N THR A 118 -0.44 5.28 6.82
CA THR A 118 -0.88 6.58 7.36
C THR A 118 0.25 7.55 7.68
N CYS A 119 1.49 7.06 7.79
CA CYS A 119 2.67 7.76 8.33
C CYS A 119 2.60 8.06 9.84
N TYR A 120 1.56 7.65 10.53
CA TYR A 120 1.35 7.89 11.96
C TYR A 120 1.48 6.60 12.76
N GLU A 121 2.19 6.67 13.90
CA GLU A 121 2.29 5.52 14.80
C GLU A 121 1.00 5.35 15.62
N PRO A 122 0.42 4.13 15.69
CA PRO A 122 -0.73 3.87 16.55
C PRO A 122 -0.31 3.70 18.02
N PRO A 123 -1.20 3.96 19.03
CA PRO A 123 -2.57 4.46 18.83
C PRO A 123 -2.62 5.97 18.65
N GLN A 124 -3.58 6.43 17.88
CA GLN A 124 -3.85 7.86 17.69
C GLN A 124 -5.20 8.23 18.32
N SER A 125 -5.30 9.44 18.90
CA SER A 125 -6.58 9.99 19.40
C SER A 125 -7.55 10.31 18.24
N VAL A 126 -7.00 10.63 17.07
CA VAL A 126 -7.73 10.87 15.83
C VAL A 126 -7.29 9.84 14.81
N LEU A 127 -8.24 9.22 14.14
CA LEU A 127 -7.96 8.23 13.10
C LEU A 127 -7.24 8.88 11.92
N ALA A 128 -5.97 8.52 11.72
CA ALA A 128 -5.16 9.07 10.64
C ALA A 128 -5.64 8.55 9.27
N PRO A 129 -5.76 9.43 8.26
CA PRO A 129 -6.14 9.00 6.93
C PRO A 129 -5.06 8.16 6.25
N HIS A 130 -5.48 7.15 5.48
CA HIS A 130 -4.61 6.43 4.55
C HIS A 130 -4.00 7.37 3.50
N ILE A 131 -2.78 7.10 3.03
CA ILE A 131 -2.12 7.90 1.98
C ILE A 131 -3.01 8.07 0.73
N GLY A 132 -3.72 7.02 0.31
CA GLY A 132 -4.67 7.08 -0.80
C GLY A 132 -5.85 8.02 -0.55
N ALA A 133 -6.32 8.12 0.70
CA ALA A 133 -7.36 9.06 1.09
C ALA A 133 -6.88 10.51 1.06
N TRP A 134 -5.64 10.78 1.49
CA TRP A 134 -5.00 12.08 1.32
C TRP A 134 -4.93 12.48 -0.16
N ILE A 135 -4.43 11.57 -1.01
CA ILE A 135 -4.31 11.80 -2.45
C ILE A 135 -5.69 12.03 -3.08
N ALA A 136 -6.70 11.23 -2.72
CA ALA A 136 -8.08 11.40 -3.19
C ALA A 136 -8.67 12.76 -2.77
N LYS A 137 -8.39 13.21 -1.54
CA LYS A 137 -8.85 14.51 -1.02
C LYS A 137 -8.21 15.69 -1.74
N GLU A 138 -6.90 15.61 -1.94
CA GLU A 138 -6.12 16.75 -2.47
C GLU A 138 -6.28 16.93 -3.98
N LEU A 139 -6.40 15.82 -4.72
CA LEU A 139 -6.35 15.84 -6.18
C LEU A 139 -7.68 15.47 -6.83
N GLY A 140 -8.54 14.77 -6.13
CA GLY A 140 -9.76 14.19 -6.71
C GLY A 140 -9.48 13.11 -7.75
N PRO A 141 -10.52 12.53 -8.35
CA PRO A 141 -10.37 11.57 -9.44
C PRO A 141 -9.94 12.26 -10.75
N LEU A 142 -9.20 11.54 -11.61
CA LEU A 142 -8.92 11.99 -12.98
C LEU A 142 -10.16 11.85 -13.87
N ASN A 143 -10.90 10.77 -13.68
CA ASN A 143 -12.21 10.54 -14.27
C ASN A 143 -13.28 10.69 -13.16
N PRO A 144 -14.28 11.57 -13.29
CA PRO A 144 -15.24 11.83 -12.22
C PRO A 144 -16.16 10.65 -11.87
N VAL A 145 -16.14 9.58 -12.67
CA VAL A 145 -16.91 8.36 -12.45
C VAL A 145 -16.13 7.30 -11.71
N ILE A 146 -14.83 7.18 -12.02
CA ILE A 146 -13.95 6.18 -11.39
C ILE A 146 -13.57 6.66 -9.97
N PRO A 147 -13.67 5.81 -8.93
CA PRO A 147 -13.24 6.17 -7.59
C PRO A 147 -11.79 6.65 -7.59
N ALA A 148 -11.52 7.75 -6.88
CA ALA A 148 -10.17 8.29 -6.79
C ALA A 148 -9.22 7.35 -6.05
N PHE A 149 -9.72 6.58 -5.08
CA PHE A 149 -8.98 5.57 -4.35
C PHE A 149 -9.66 4.21 -4.49
N VAL A 150 -8.95 3.23 -5.04
CA VAL A 150 -9.40 1.83 -5.18
C VAL A 150 -8.43 0.93 -4.44
N ASP A 151 -8.94 0.00 -3.62
CA ASP A 151 -8.17 -1.02 -2.91
C ASP A 151 -8.60 -2.42 -3.37
N ILE A 152 -7.63 -3.19 -3.87
CA ILE A 152 -7.85 -4.47 -4.53
C ILE A 152 -7.19 -5.58 -3.74
N GLY A 153 -7.95 -6.63 -3.44
CA GLY A 153 -7.48 -7.86 -2.80
C GLY A 153 -7.57 -7.85 -1.29
N GLN A 154 -7.80 -6.72 -0.65
CA GLN A 154 -7.89 -6.65 0.80
C GLN A 154 -9.14 -7.34 1.34
N ARG A 155 -8.96 -8.18 2.35
CA ARG A 155 -10.04 -8.85 3.11
C ARG A 155 -9.90 -8.57 4.60
N PHE A 156 -11.03 -8.43 5.27
CA PHE A 156 -11.13 -8.10 6.71
C PHE A 156 -11.25 -9.35 7.58
N THR A 157 -10.39 -10.33 7.43
CA THR A 157 -10.50 -11.61 8.17
C THR A 157 -9.59 -11.71 9.39
N VAL A 158 -8.99 -10.61 9.83
CA VAL A 158 -7.87 -10.66 10.77
C VAL A 158 -8.27 -10.31 12.19
N GLY A 159 -7.78 -11.10 13.15
CA GLY A 159 -8.14 -10.99 14.58
C GLY A 159 -7.63 -9.77 15.33
N GLU A 160 -6.73 -8.96 14.75
CA GLU A 160 -6.20 -7.72 15.31
C GLU A 160 -6.99 -6.50 14.78
N ALA A 161 -8.29 -6.48 15.05
CA ALA A 161 -9.28 -5.76 14.28
C ALA A 161 -9.25 -4.23 14.36
N GLU A 162 -8.72 -3.63 15.44
CA GLU A 162 -8.90 -2.18 15.67
C GLU A 162 -7.99 -1.34 14.78
N GLU A 163 -6.75 -1.74 14.63
CA GLU A 163 -5.75 -1.01 13.82
C GLU A 163 -5.96 -1.23 12.34
N LEU A 164 -6.43 -2.43 11.93
CA LEU A 164 -6.77 -2.72 10.53
C LEU A 164 -7.93 -1.89 10.01
N LYS A 165 -8.97 -1.67 10.80
CA LYS A 165 -10.10 -0.81 10.40
C LYS A 165 -9.64 0.60 10.02
N ALA A 166 -8.55 1.07 10.59
CA ALA A 166 -8.06 2.42 10.40
C ALA A 166 -7.54 2.68 8.98
N PHE A 167 -6.80 1.75 8.37
CA PHE A 167 -6.28 2.00 7.02
C PHE A 167 -7.24 1.62 5.88
N HIS A 168 -8.42 1.11 6.21
CA HIS A 168 -9.52 0.95 5.25
C HIS A 168 -10.50 2.11 5.27
N THR A 169 -10.13 3.22 5.87
CA THR A 169 -10.97 4.40 5.98
C THR A 169 -10.23 5.66 5.55
N ALA A 170 -10.99 6.71 5.32
CA ALA A 170 -10.42 8.03 5.10
C ALA A 170 -10.08 8.75 6.42
N GLY A 171 -10.12 8.07 7.55
CA GLY A 171 -9.99 8.72 8.85
C GLY A 171 -10.98 9.87 9.02
N PHE A 172 -10.48 11.04 9.40
CA PHE A 172 -11.31 12.23 9.57
C PHE A 172 -11.68 12.96 8.26
N LEU A 173 -11.10 12.56 7.11
CA LEU A 173 -11.31 13.27 5.84
C LEU A 173 -12.70 13.07 5.21
N GLY A 174 -13.44 12.05 5.65
CA GLY A 174 -14.76 11.73 5.12
C GLY A 174 -14.78 10.53 4.19
N SER A 175 -15.90 9.79 4.22
CA SER A 175 -16.04 8.49 3.54
C SER A 175 -15.90 8.55 2.02
N GLU A 176 -16.19 9.70 1.39
CA GLU A 176 -16.03 9.89 -0.05
C GLU A 176 -14.58 9.84 -0.53
N TYR A 177 -13.60 9.97 0.38
CA TYR A 177 -12.18 9.85 0.09
C TYR A 177 -11.60 8.49 0.49
N GLY A 178 -12.44 7.62 1.10
CA GLY A 178 -12.05 6.26 1.46
C GLY A 178 -11.90 5.34 0.25
N PRO A 179 -11.32 4.15 0.46
CA PRO A 179 -11.11 3.19 -0.61
C PRO A 179 -12.43 2.62 -1.12
N PHE A 180 -12.55 2.50 -2.44
CA PHE A 180 -13.50 1.59 -3.07
C PHE A 180 -12.88 0.19 -3.05
N LEU A 181 -13.51 -0.73 -2.29
CA LEU A 181 -12.94 -2.05 -2.02
C LEU A 181 -13.36 -3.07 -3.08
N ILE A 182 -12.37 -3.79 -3.61
CA ILE A 182 -12.56 -4.93 -4.52
C ILE A 182 -11.85 -6.15 -3.91
N PRO A 183 -12.53 -6.93 -3.06
CA PRO A 183 -11.91 -8.05 -2.36
C PRO A 183 -11.43 -9.17 -3.30
N ASP A 184 -12.10 -9.34 -4.43
CA ASP A 184 -11.73 -10.31 -5.46
C ASP A 184 -11.75 -9.67 -6.84
N PRO A 185 -10.58 -9.39 -7.45
CA PRO A 185 -10.51 -8.79 -8.77
C PRO A 185 -11.08 -9.67 -9.87
N GLY A 186 -11.12 -11.00 -9.71
CA GLY A 186 -11.78 -11.90 -10.64
C GLY A 186 -13.30 -11.70 -10.69
N GLN A 187 -13.87 -11.14 -9.64
CA GLN A 187 -15.29 -10.77 -9.51
C GLN A 187 -15.50 -9.24 -9.48
N GLY A 188 -14.53 -8.47 -9.95
CA GLY A 188 -14.54 -7.01 -9.87
C GLY A 188 -15.78 -6.37 -10.49
N LEU A 189 -16.25 -6.89 -11.61
CA LEU A 189 -17.45 -6.41 -12.27
C LEU A 189 -18.72 -6.57 -11.42
N GLU A 190 -18.80 -7.59 -10.57
CA GLU A 190 -19.94 -7.79 -9.65
C GLU A 190 -19.99 -6.70 -8.57
N SER A 191 -18.84 -6.16 -8.18
CA SER A 191 -18.74 -5.06 -7.21
C SER A 191 -19.30 -3.74 -7.76
N VAL A 192 -19.43 -3.61 -9.09
CA VAL A 192 -19.89 -2.41 -9.79
C VAL A 192 -21.16 -2.63 -10.62
N ARG A 193 -21.89 -3.69 -10.33
CA ARG A 193 -23.20 -3.97 -10.93
C ARG A 193 -24.30 -3.97 -9.89
N PRO A 194 -25.53 -3.55 -10.23
CA PRO A 194 -26.68 -3.76 -9.37
C PRO A 194 -26.83 -5.25 -9.02
N PRO A 195 -27.27 -5.58 -7.80
CA PRO A 195 -27.53 -6.97 -7.40
C PRO A 195 -28.48 -7.68 -8.37
N VAL A 196 -28.30 -9.00 -8.51
CA VAL A 196 -29.16 -9.83 -9.36
C VAL A 196 -30.64 -9.60 -9.02
N GLY A 197 -31.49 -9.41 -10.04
CA GLY A 197 -32.92 -9.10 -9.89
C GLY A 197 -33.24 -7.64 -9.55
N MET A 198 -32.25 -6.76 -9.52
CA MET A 198 -32.43 -5.33 -9.38
C MET A 198 -32.41 -4.66 -10.74
N ASP A 199 -33.58 -4.35 -11.29
CA ASP A 199 -33.67 -3.51 -12.48
C ASP A 199 -33.40 -2.02 -12.17
N VAL A 200 -33.16 -1.22 -13.20
CA VAL A 200 -32.82 0.20 -13.09
C VAL A 200 -33.90 0.97 -12.33
N VAL A 201 -35.18 0.66 -12.55
CA VAL A 201 -36.33 1.37 -11.91
C VAL A 201 -36.34 1.10 -10.41
N ARG A 202 -36.13 -0.15 -9.99
CA ARG A 202 -36.03 -0.53 -8.57
C ARG A 202 -34.80 0.12 -7.90
N PHE A 203 -33.69 0.15 -8.62
CA PHE A 203 -32.47 0.77 -8.13
C PHE A 203 -32.63 2.27 -7.90
N GLU A 204 -33.26 2.98 -8.86
CA GLU A 204 -33.57 4.40 -8.72
C GLU A 204 -34.55 4.68 -7.59
N LYS A 205 -35.60 3.84 -7.43
CA LYS A 205 -36.54 3.95 -6.32
C LYS A 205 -35.84 3.77 -4.96
N ARG A 206 -34.93 2.81 -4.84
CA ARG A 206 -34.12 2.62 -3.63
C ARG A 206 -33.24 3.82 -3.33
N ASN A 207 -32.57 4.37 -4.33
CA ASN A 207 -31.71 5.55 -4.14
C ASN A 207 -32.50 6.76 -3.67
N ARG A 208 -33.71 7.00 -4.26
CA ARG A 208 -34.63 8.06 -3.79
C ARG A 208 -35.04 7.82 -2.34
N LEU A 209 -35.48 6.61 -2.02
CA LEU A 209 -35.92 6.27 -0.67
C LEU A 209 -34.79 6.44 0.35
N TYR A 210 -33.58 6.05 -0.01
CA TYR A 210 -32.41 6.21 0.84
C TYR A 210 -32.14 7.70 1.14
N ASN A 211 -32.17 8.56 0.11
CA ASN A 211 -32.00 10.00 0.29
C ASN A 211 -33.11 10.61 1.16
N GLU A 212 -34.36 10.15 1.01
CA GLU A 212 -35.46 10.57 1.87
C GLU A 212 -35.25 10.13 3.33
N LEU A 213 -34.80 8.91 3.55
CA LEU A 213 -34.53 8.38 4.89
C LEU A 213 -33.41 9.14 5.58
N ILE A 214 -32.32 9.43 4.91
CA ILE A 214 -31.20 10.22 5.50
C ILE A 214 -31.71 11.62 5.91
N ASN A 215 -32.56 12.23 5.11
CA ASN A 215 -33.04 13.58 5.37
C ASN A 215 -34.15 13.65 6.44
N ARG A 216 -34.89 12.55 6.71
CA ARG A 216 -36.10 12.56 7.55
C ARG A 216 -35.98 11.75 8.84
N THR A 217 -34.94 10.94 9.02
CA THR A 217 -34.85 10.09 10.22
C THR A 217 -33.94 10.70 11.28
N PRO A 218 -34.18 10.38 12.59
CA PRO A 218 -33.28 10.76 13.65
C PRO A 218 -31.83 10.27 13.41
N VAL A 219 -31.62 9.19 12.66
CA VAL A 219 -30.30 8.72 12.25
C VAL A 219 -29.58 9.78 11.41
N GLY A 220 -30.29 10.52 10.57
CA GLY A 220 -29.75 11.69 9.86
C GLY A 220 -29.42 12.88 10.77
N ALA A 221 -29.92 12.89 12.03
CA ALA A 221 -29.59 13.91 13.02
C ALA A 221 -28.31 13.56 13.83
N TYR A 222 -27.84 12.31 13.77
CA TYR A 222 -26.59 11.92 14.40
C TYR A 222 -25.41 12.24 13.48
N GLY A 223 -24.32 12.70 14.06
CA GLY A 223 -23.13 13.15 13.35
C GLY A 223 -23.16 14.63 12.95
N SER A 224 -22.04 15.15 12.52
CA SER A 224 -21.92 16.52 12.02
C SER A 224 -22.55 16.66 10.62
N ASP A 225 -22.86 17.90 10.21
CA ASP A 225 -23.30 18.19 8.83
C ASP A 225 -22.28 17.70 7.80
N TYR A 226 -21.01 17.80 8.13
CA TYR A 226 -19.90 17.29 7.33
C TYR A 226 -20.00 15.77 7.10
N GLN A 227 -20.21 14.99 8.16
CA GLN A 227 -20.32 13.52 8.06
C GLN A 227 -21.53 13.09 7.22
N ARG A 228 -22.67 13.77 7.39
CA ARG A 228 -23.88 13.50 6.59
C ARG A 228 -23.67 13.80 5.11
N GLU A 229 -23.06 14.94 4.82
CA GLU A 229 -22.78 15.36 3.45
C GLU A 229 -21.73 14.45 2.79
N SER A 230 -20.71 14.02 3.54
CA SER A 230 -19.72 13.06 3.11
C SER A 230 -20.33 11.70 2.73
N LEU A 231 -21.22 11.18 3.57
CA LEU A 231 -21.93 9.92 3.28
C LEU A 231 -22.81 10.06 2.02
N ARG A 232 -23.51 11.19 1.87
CA ARG A 232 -24.34 11.46 0.67
C ARG A 232 -23.48 11.46 -0.59
N ARG A 233 -22.32 12.12 -0.57
CA ARG A 233 -21.39 12.15 -1.71
C ARG A 233 -20.82 10.77 -2.04
N SER A 234 -20.46 9.97 -1.05
CA SER A 234 -20.06 8.57 -1.24
C SER A 234 -21.11 7.75 -1.97
N MET A 235 -22.37 7.87 -1.55
CA MET A 235 -23.49 7.15 -2.18
C MET A 235 -23.74 7.61 -3.61
N GLU A 236 -23.63 8.91 -3.89
CA GLU A 236 -23.76 9.45 -5.23
C GLU A 236 -22.66 8.99 -6.18
N GLN A 237 -21.43 8.91 -5.69
CA GLN A 237 -20.30 8.37 -6.46
C GLN A 237 -20.53 6.90 -6.83
N SER A 238 -20.92 6.07 -5.86
CA SER A 238 -21.25 4.66 -6.10
C SER A 238 -22.41 4.52 -7.11
N TYR A 239 -23.44 5.34 -6.99
CA TYR A 239 -24.57 5.32 -7.89
C TYR A 239 -24.21 5.71 -9.33
N ARG A 240 -23.32 6.70 -9.51
CA ARG A 240 -22.80 7.09 -10.83
C ARG A 240 -22.02 5.94 -11.46
N LEU A 241 -21.12 5.32 -10.71
CA LEU A 241 -20.30 4.20 -11.20
C LEU A 241 -21.18 3.03 -11.68
N LEU A 242 -22.18 2.64 -10.89
CA LEU A 242 -23.10 1.54 -11.22
C LEU A 242 -23.89 1.76 -12.52
N LYS A 243 -24.06 3.00 -12.97
CA LYS A 243 -24.77 3.37 -14.20
C LYS A 243 -23.87 3.69 -15.39
N SER A 244 -22.58 3.73 -15.15
CA SER A 244 -21.63 4.23 -16.14
C SER A 244 -21.04 3.11 -17.02
N PRO A 245 -20.78 3.37 -18.31
CA PRO A 245 -20.04 2.47 -19.16
C PRO A 245 -18.58 2.26 -18.68
N GLU A 246 -18.03 3.20 -17.90
CA GLU A 246 -16.67 3.08 -17.31
C GLU A 246 -16.57 1.93 -16.29
N ALA A 247 -17.69 1.40 -15.80
CA ALA A 247 -17.73 0.17 -15.00
C ALA A 247 -17.09 -1.03 -15.72
N VAL A 248 -16.95 -1.00 -17.05
CA VAL A 248 -16.21 -2.00 -17.83
C VAL A 248 -14.71 -2.08 -17.44
N ALA A 249 -14.15 -1.05 -16.81
CA ALA A 249 -12.78 -1.09 -16.27
C ALA A 249 -12.58 -2.24 -15.28
N PHE A 250 -13.64 -2.63 -14.57
CA PHE A 250 -13.65 -3.72 -13.58
C PHE A 250 -13.91 -5.10 -14.19
N ASP A 251 -14.12 -5.20 -15.50
CA ASP A 251 -14.40 -6.45 -16.21
C ASP A 251 -13.13 -7.01 -16.84
N LEU A 252 -12.45 -7.90 -16.15
CA LEU A 252 -11.23 -8.54 -16.65
C LEU A 252 -11.48 -9.49 -17.83
N SER A 253 -12.72 -9.89 -18.11
CA SER A 253 -13.05 -10.73 -19.27
C SER A 253 -12.86 -10.01 -20.60
N GLN A 254 -12.70 -8.68 -20.58
CA GLN A 254 -12.42 -7.87 -21.77
C GLN A 254 -10.94 -7.91 -22.19
N GLU A 255 -10.06 -8.44 -21.35
CA GLU A 255 -8.65 -8.57 -21.70
C GLU A 255 -8.40 -9.72 -22.68
N PRO A 256 -7.48 -9.57 -23.64
CA PRO A 256 -7.03 -10.68 -24.46
C PRO A 256 -6.53 -11.84 -23.61
N LYS A 257 -6.83 -13.07 -24.05
CA LYS A 257 -6.49 -14.26 -23.25
C LYS A 257 -5.00 -14.34 -22.92
N GLU A 258 -4.13 -14.00 -23.85
CA GLU A 258 -2.68 -14.03 -23.69
C GLU A 258 -2.23 -13.03 -22.61
N SER A 259 -2.83 -11.85 -22.56
CA SER A 259 -2.59 -10.85 -21.51
C SER A 259 -3.11 -11.37 -20.18
N TYR A 260 -4.34 -11.85 -20.13
CA TYR A 260 -4.96 -12.39 -18.93
C TYR A 260 -4.15 -13.52 -18.29
N ASP A 261 -3.65 -14.47 -19.10
CA ASP A 261 -2.92 -15.64 -18.64
C ASP A 261 -1.60 -15.26 -17.92
N ILE A 262 -0.91 -14.20 -18.35
CA ILE A 262 0.33 -13.72 -17.72
C ILE A 262 0.05 -13.18 -16.29
N TYR A 263 -1.07 -12.48 -16.14
CA TYR A 263 -1.46 -11.92 -14.83
C TYR A 263 -2.16 -12.95 -13.93
N ASN A 264 -2.64 -14.06 -14.46
CA ASN A 264 -3.43 -15.04 -13.70
C ASN A 264 -2.56 -15.96 -12.83
N THR A 265 -1.74 -15.36 -11.97
CA THR A 265 -0.96 -16.08 -10.94
C THR A 265 -1.73 -16.25 -9.64
N GLY A 266 -2.91 -15.64 -9.55
CA GLY A 266 -3.78 -15.59 -8.38
C GLY A 266 -4.44 -14.23 -8.23
N ARG A 267 -5.11 -13.98 -7.11
CA ARG A 267 -5.82 -12.70 -6.87
C ARG A 267 -4.92 -11.47 -6.98
N PHE A 268 -3.69 -11.55 -6.48
CA PHE A 268 -2.74 -10.44 -6.60
C PHE A 268 -2.41 -10.13 -8.07
N GLY A 269 -2.13 -11.14 -8.86
CA GLY A 269 -1.84 -10.95 -10.28
C GLY A 269 -3.02 -10.37 -11.06
N LEU A 270 -4.24 -10.89 -10.84
CA LEU A 270 -5.47 -10.31 -11.41
C LEU A 270 -5.72 -8.89 -10.88
N GLY A 271 -5.30 -8.60 -9.65
CA GLY A 271 -5.30 -7.25 -9.09
C GLY A 271 -4.39 -6.29 -9.84
N CYS A 272 -3.19 -6.74 -10.23
CA CYS A 272 -2.28 -5.97 -11.09
C CYS A 272 -2.89 -5.67 -12.47
N LEU A 273 -3.57 -6.65 -13.07
CA LEU A 273 -4.29 -6.45 -14.32
C LEU A 273 -5.41 -5.42 -14.18
N MET A 274 -6.18 -5.51 -13.10
CA MET A 274 -7.22 -4.52 -12.81
C MET A 274 -6.63 -3.13 -12.55
N ALA A 275 -5.50 -3.03 -11.86
CA ALA A 275 -4.80 -1.76 -11.63
C ALA A 275 -4.36 -1.11 -12.95
N LYS A 276 -3.86 -1.89 -13.93
CA LYS A 276 -3.59 -1.41 -15.29
C LYS A 276 -4.84 -0.76 -15.90
N ARG A 277 -5.96 -1.49 -15.93
CA ARG A 277 -7.23 -1.01 -16.52
C ARG A 277 -7.75 0.25 -15.84
N LEU A 278 -7.73 0.28 -14.50
CA LEU A 278 -8.16 1.43 -13.71
C LEU A 278 -7.27 2.66 -13.95
N THR A 279 -5.96 2.46 -14.12
CA THR A 279 -5.02 3.53 -14.50
C THR A 279 -5.40 4.10 -15.89
N GLU A 280 -5.75 3.24 -16.83
CA GLU A 280 -6.21 3.65 -18.17
C GLU A 280 -7.51 4.45 -18.12
N GLN A 281 -8.37 4.20 -17.15
CA GLN A 281 -9.65 4.87 -16.94
C GLN A 281 -9.59 6.07 -15.97
N GLY A 282 -8.41 6.37 -15.42
CA GLY A 282 -8.20 7.58 -14.63
C GLY A 282 -8.45 7.44 -13.13
N ALA A 283 -8.21 6.27 -12.54
CA ALA A 283 -8.07 6.16 -11.09
C ALA A 283 -6.83 6.93 -10.60
N ARG A 284 -6.90 7.51 -9.40
CA ARG A 284 -5.83 8.36 -8.85
C ARG A 284 -4.85 7.59 -7.97
N PHE A 285 -5.38 6.73 -7.09
CA PHE A 285 -4.60 5.87 -6.22
C PHE A 285 -5.19 4.47 -6.23
N ILE A 286 -4.35 3.48 -6.51
CA ILE A 286 -4.75 2.08 -6.57
C ILE A 286 -3.81 1.29 -5.66
N SER A 287 -4.37 0.61 -4.65
CA SER A 287 -3.65 -0.36 -3.82
C SER A 287 -3.97 -1.76 -4.32
N VAL A 288 -2.95 -2.60 -4.48
CA VAL A 288 -3.10 -4.03 -4.76
C VAL A 288 -2.32 -4.79 -3.71
N THR A 289 -2.99 -5.62 -2.91
CA THR A 289 -2.35 -6.33 -1.81
C THR A 289 -2.25 -7.82 -2.06
N THR A 290 -1.15 -8.43 -1.59
CA THR A 290 -1.04 -9.89 -1.45
C THR A 290 -1.94 -10.46 -0.35
N GLU A 291 -2.69 -9.61 0.35
CA GLU A 291 -3.52 -9.92 1.51
C GLU A 291 -2.70 -10.42 2.72
N TYR A 292 -2.92 -9.78 3.85
CA TYR A 292 -2.33 -10.22 5.10
C TYR A 292 -3.22 -11.30 5.74
N GLU A 293 -2.69 -12.48 5.89
CA GLU A 293 -3.24 -13.55 6.70
C GLU A 293 -2.16 -13.96 7.72
N PRO A 294 -2.46 -13.91 9.03
CA PRO A 294 -1.49 -14.31 10.05
C PRO A 294 -0.91 -15.70 9.80
N PHE A 295 0.41 -15.80 9.83
CA PHE A 295 1.17 -17.04 9.60
C PHE A 295 1.11 -17.59 8.16
N PHE A 296 0.62 -16.82 7.19
CA PHE A 296 0.57 -17.18 5.77
C PHE A 296 1.25 -16.13 4.88
N GLY A 297 1.39 -16.41 3.59
CA GLY A 297 1.98 -15.50 2.63
C GLY A 297 3.41 -15.11 3.01
N PHE A 298 3.70 -13.80 3.00
CA PHE A 298 4.99 -13.26 3.46
C PHE A 298 5.14 -13.29 4.99
N ASP A 299 4.07 -13.53 5.75
CA ASP A 299 4.13 -13.71 7.20
C ASP A 299 4.67 -15.13 7.54
N THR A 300 5.95 -15.33 7.26
CA THR A 300 6.65 -16.60 7.41
C THR A 300 7.18 -16.78 8.83
N HIS A 301 6.48 -17.55 9.66
CA HIS A 301 6.94 -17.94 10.99
C HIS A 301 7.51 -19.36 11.03
N GLU A 302 7.23 -20.15 9.99
CA GLU A 302 7.75 -21.48 9.73
C GLU A 302 7.67 -21.76 8.22
N ASN A 303 8.50 -22.66 7.70
CA ASN A 303 8.56 -23.03 6.28
C ASN A 303 8.89 -21.83 5.35
N GLY A 304 9.67 -20.86 5.82
CA GLY A 304 9.93 -19.61 5.11
C GLY A 304 10.47 -19.80 3.71
N HIS A 305 11.47 -20.68 3.55
CA HIS A 305 12.03 -21.01 2.24
C HIS A 305 10.96 -21.55 1.26
N THR A 306 10.19 -22.54 1.67
CA THR A 306 9.17 -23.15 0.80
C THR A 306 8.06 -22.16 0.43
N ARG A 307 7.57 -21.39 1.40
CA ARG A 307 6.55 -20.36 1.18
C ARG A 307 7.02 -19.25 0.26
N MET A 308 8.29 -18.86 0.39
CA MET A 308 8.86 -17.79 -0.44
C MET A 308 8.90 -18.18 -1.92
N VAL A 309 9.06 -19.48 -2.26
CA VAL A 309 8.94 -19.97 -3.63
C VAL A 309 7.56 -19.65 -4.22
N ASP A 310 6.51 -19.91 -3.48
CA ASP A 310 5.14 -19.68 -3.95
C ASP A 310 4.82 -18.16 -4.03
N MET A 311 5.30 -17.38 -3.07
CA MET A 311 5.11 -15.93 -3.08
C MET A 311 5.84 -15.26 -4.25
N LYS A 312 7.05 -15.71 -4.59
CA LYS A 312 7.77 -15.22 -5.78
C LYS A 312 7.01 -15.54 -7.07
N LYS A 313 6.46 -16.75 -7.22
CA LYS A 313 5.61 -17.12 -8.36
C LYS A 313 4.36 -16.24 -8.46
N LEU A 314 3.78 -15.88 -7.31
CA LEU A 314 2.61 -15.02 -7.26
C LEU A 314 2.88 -13.62 -7.81
N ILE A 315 4.07 -13.04 -7.51
CA ILE A 315 4.35 -11.62 -7.76
C ILE A 315 5.19 -11.34 -9.00
N ASP A 316 6.08 -12.24 -9.41
CA ASP A 316 7.14 -11.94 -10.40
C ASP A 316 6.58 -11.53 -11.77
N ALA A 317 5.84 -12.42 -12.43
CA ALA A 317 5.30 -12.18 -13.77
C ALA A 317 4.31 -10.98 -13.80
N PRO A 318 3.30 -10.89 -12.91
CA PRO A 318 2.32 -9.82 -13.00
C PRO A 318 2.89 -8.43 -12.70
N ILE A 319 3.84 -8.30 -11.78
CA ILE A 319 4.51 -7.01 -11.53
C ILE A 319 5.31 -6.56 -12.75
N ALA A 320 6.13 -7.45 -13.28
CA ALA A 320 6.93 -7.14 -14.46
C ALA A 320 6.05 -6.78 -15.68
N GLN A 321 4.96 -7.53 -15.88
CA GLN A 321 4.05 -7.28 -17.00
C GLN A 321 3.31 -5.94 -16.83
N LEU A 322 2.89 -5.58 -15.61
CA LEU A 322 2.28 -4.28 -15.34
C LEU A 322 3.21 -3.12 -15.72
N ILE A 323 4.49 -3.22 -15.35
CA ILE A 323 5.50 -2.21 -15.69
C ILE A 323 5.69 -2.13 -17.21
N LYS A 324 5.85 -3.28 -17.90
CA LYS A 324 6.01 -3.36 -19.36
C LYS A 324 4.79 -2.80 -20.11
N ASP A 325 3.57 -3.09 -19.64
CA ASP A 325 2.34 -2.62 -20.29
C ASP A 325 2.16 -1.11 -20.13
N LEU A 326 2.42 -0.57 -18.95
CA LEU A 326 2.36 0.87 -18.72
C LEU A 326 3.47 1.63 -19.44
N GLU A 327 4.67 1.04 -19.57
CA GLU A 327 5.74 1.64 -20.39
C GLU A 327 5.37 1.65 -21.87
N ARG A 328 4.90 0.51 -22.40
CA ARG A 328 4.50 0.38 -23.82
C ARG A 328 3.38 1.35 -24.18
N SER A 329 2.44 1.60 -23.28
CA SER A 329 1.35 2.57 -23.48
C SER A 329 1.74 4.03 -23.19
N GLY A 330 2.99 4.30 -22.80
CA GLY A 330 3.47 5.63 -22.41
C GLY A 330 2.88 6.15 -21.09
N LYS A 331 2.15 5.32 -20.35
CA LYS A 331 1.51 5.71 -19.08
C LYS A 331 2.46 5.62 -17.89
N LEU A 332 3.54 4.84 -17.98
CA LEU A 332 4.51 4.70 -16.90
C LEU A 332 5.13 6.05 -16.50
N GLU A 333 5.35 6.94 -17.46
CA GLU A 333 5.91 8.27 -17.17
C GLU A 333 5.05 9.10 -16.19
N ARG A 334 3.73 8.89 -16.21
CA ARG A 334 2.77 9.60 -15.35
C ARG A 334 2.16 8.72 -14.24
N THR A 335 2.60 7.46 -14.13
CA THR A 335 2.14 6.50 -13.12
C THR A 335 3.30 6.12 -12.22
N LEU A 336 3.22 6.46 -10.93
CA LEU A 336 4.18 6.03 -9.93
C LEU A 336 3.78 4.65 -9.39
N ILE A 337 4.58 3.64 -9.63
CA ILE A 337 4.41 2.30 -9.03
C ILE A 337 5.34 2.20 -7.82
N VAL A 338 4.82 1.76 -6.69
CA VAL A 338 5.56 1.53 -5.45
C VAL A 338 5.32 0.10 -4.99
N ILE A 339 6.39 -0.67 -4.80
CA ILE A 339 6.36 -2.04 -4.27
C ILE A 339 7.00 -2.01 -2.89
N ALA A 340 6.25 -2.36 -1.86
CA ALA A 340 6.69 -2.24 -0.47
C ALA A 340 6.04 -3.28 0.46
N SER A 341 6.62 -3.40 1.65
CA SER A 341 6.11 -4.17 2.78
C SER A 341 6.28 -3.36 4.06
N GLU A 342 5.61 -3.73 5.14
CA GLU A 342 5.68 -3.03 6.42
C GLU A 342 7.05 -3.06 7.07
N PHE A 343 7.78 -4.16 6.94
CA PHE A 343 9.15 -4.40 7.40
C PHE A 343 9.73 -5.59 6.63
N SER A 344 10.90 -6.04 7.02
CA SER A 344 11.56 -7.22 6.47
C SER A 344 11.58 -8.38 7.47
N ARG A 345 12.33 -9.45 7.14
CA ARG A 345 12.54 -10.60 8.02
C ARG A 345 14.01 -10.98 8.08
N ASP A 346 14.39 -11.58 9.19
CA ASP A 346 15.71 -12.15 9.44
C ASP A 346 15.61 -13.55 10.05
N MET A 347 16.67 -14.34 9.94
CA MET A 347 16.75 -15.67 10.53
C MET A 347 16.84 -15.62 12.05
N MET A 348 17.61 -14.67 12.62
CA MET A 348 17.99 -14.67 14.04
C MET A 348 17.53 -13.43 14.82
N VAL A 349 17.37 -12.29 14.15
CA VAL A 349 17.12 -11.00 14.81
C VAL A 349 15.64 -10.67 14.76
N GLU A 350 15.02 -10.48 15.93
CA GLU A 350 13.69 -9.89 16.10
C GLU A 350 13.85 -8.37 16.31
N GLY A 351 13.25 -7.58 15.46
CA GLY A 351 13.32 -6.12 15.53
C GLY A 351 14.63 -5.55 15.00
N ARG A 352 15.36 -4.89 15.86
CA ARG A 352 16.70 -4.32 15.60
C ARG A 352 17.74 -4.99 16.45
N PRO A 353 18.99 -5.05 15.99
CA PRO A 353 20.08 -5.67 16.75
C PRO A 353 20.26 -5.09 18.15
N ASP A 354 19.98 -3.79 18.31
CA ASP A 354 20.26 -3.04 19.54
C ASP A 354 19.05 -3.00 20.50
N LEU A 355 17.90 -3.58 20.11
CA LEU A 355 16.67 -3.55 20.88
C LEU A 355 16.34 -4.92 21.45
N LYS A 356 15.99 -4.94 22.74
CA LYS A 356 15.39 -6.12 23.37
C LYS A 356 13.89 -6.12 23.12
N VAL A 357 13.46 -6.75 22.04
CA VAL A 357 12.04 -7.04 21.76
C VAL A 357 11.72 -8.46 22.17
N LYS A 358 10.47 -8.71 22.53
CA LYS A 358 10.01 -10.08 22.78
C LYS A 358 10.05 -10.87 21.47
N GLU A 359 10.80 -11.93 21.44
CA GLU A 359 10.84 -12.85 20.32
C GLU A 359 9.47 -13.49 20.14
N GLN A 360 8.96 -13.47 18.91
CA GLN A 360 7.67 -14.05 18.56
C GLN A 360 7.82 -15.43 17.94
N VAL A 361 8.99 -15.74 17.41
CA VAL A 361 9.31 -17.02 16.79
C VAL A 361 10.46 -17.70 17.52
N ASN A 362 10.23 -18.93 17.92
CA ASN A 362 11.28 -19.78 18.48
C ASN A 362 12.13 -20.40 17.37
N GLN A 363 13.17 -19.70 16.95
CA GLN A 363 14.11 -20.19 15.93
C GLN A 363 15.22 -20.99 16.60
N PRO A 364 15.44 -22.27 16.23
CA PRO A 364 16.52 -23.08 16.80
C PRO A 364 17.88 -22.58 16.28
N ASP A 365 18.90 -22.64 17.14
CA ASP A 365 20.28 -22.28 16.76
C ASP A 365 20.88 -23.29 15.74
N ILE A 366 20.42 -24.53 15.78
CA ILE A 366 20.83 -25.62 14.87
C ILE A 366 19.62 -26.06 14.05
N LEU A 367 19.73 -25.98 12.74
CA LEU A 367 18.65 -26.33 11.81
C LEU A 367 18.66 -27.85 11.53
N THR A 368 17.73 -28.56 12.10
CA THR A 368 17.57 -30.01 11.89
C THR A 368 16.49 -30.37 10.88
N GLU A 369 15.57 -29.46 10.61
CA GLU A 369 14.43 -29.65 9.71
C GLU A 369 14.32 -28.47 8.74
N LEU A 370 13.93 -28.75 7.50
CA LEU A 370 13.76 -27.72 6.45
C LEU A 370 12.72 -26.64 6.84
N LYS A 371 11.73 -26.97 7.67
CA LYS A 371 10.73 -26.00 8.12
C LYS A 371 11.31 -24.80 8.90
N HIS A 372 12.48 -24.98 9.54
CA HIS A 372 13.18 -23.92 10.26
C HIS A 372 14.11 -23.11 9.36
N TYR A 373 14.27 -23.47 8.10
CA TYR A 373 15.13 -22.80 7.14
C TYR A 373 14.32 -21.74 6.39
N GLY A 374 14.58 -20.46 6.72
CA GLY A 374 13.90 -19.29 6.16
C GLY A 374 13.95 -18.08 7.10
N MET A 375 13.61 -16.93 6.61
CA MET A 375 13.56 -15.68 7.37
C MET A 375 12.24 -15.61 8.13
N HIS A 376 12.23 -15.91 9.42
CA HIS A 376 11.00 -16.07 10.22
C HIS A 376 10.77 -14.96 11.22
N ARG A 377 11.81 -14.26 11.70
CA ARG A 377 11.71 -13.17 12.66
C ARG A 377 11.46 -11.83 11.97
N HIS A 378 10.69 -10.98 12.61
CA HIS A 378 10.42 -9.64 12.10
C HIS A 378 11.67 -8.76 12.20
N PHE A 379 12.07 -8.15 11.11
CA PHE A 379 13.27 -7.32 11.05
C PHE A 379 12.94 -5.91 10.56
N THR A 380 13.24 -4.90 11.39
CA THR A 380 12.83 -3.52 11.16
C THR A 380 13.97 -2.60 10.72
N ASP A 381 15.23 -3.06 10.75
CA ASP A 381 16.41 -2.22 10.49
C ASP A 381 16.96 -2.34 9.04
N GLY A 382 16.17 -2.83 8.14
CA GLY A 382 16.48 -2.90 6.71
C GLY A 382 15.39 -3.59 5.92
N SER A 383 14.92 -2.95 4.86
CA SER A 383 13.97 -3.51 3.90
C SER A 383 14.15 -2.86 2.53
N SER A 384 13.59 -3.47 1.50
CA SER A 384 13.66 -2.96 0.13
C SER A 384 12.33 -2.37 -0.32
N ILE A 385 12.40 -1.24 -1.03
CA ILE A 385 11.28 -0.65 -1.76
C ILE A 385 11.70 -0.50 -3.23
N LEU A 386 10.83 -0.88 -4.16
CA LEU A 386 11.00 -0.60 -5.58
C LEU A 386 10.05 0.52 -6.00
N MET A 387 10.54 1.44 -6.82
CA MET A 387 9.72 2.52 -7.40
C MET A 387 9.96 2.62 -8.90
N PHE A 388 8.88 2.76 -9.69
CA PHE A 388 8.94 2.89 -11.14
C PHE A 388 8.06 4.02 -11.63
N GLY A 389 8.45 4.68 -12.72
CA GLY A 389 7.65 5.70 -13.38
C GLY A 389 7.42 6.96 -12.55
N GLY A 390 6.45 7.79 -12.95
CA GLY A 390 6.03 8.98 -12.19
C GLY A 390 7.15 9.94 -11.82
N GLY A 391 8.19 10.07 -12.66
CA GLY A 391 9.35 10.93 -12.39
C GLY A 391 10.42 10.30 -11.50
N ILE A 392 10.34 9.00 -11.22
CA ILE A 392 11.41 8.26 -10.53
C ILE A 392 12.59 8.03 -11.49
N ARG A 393 13.79 8.17 -10.96
CA ARG A 393 15.03 7.94 -11.70
C ARG A 393 15.14 6.48 -12.11
N LYS A 394 15.35 6.25 -13.40
CA LYS A 394 15.57 4.92 -13.98
C LYS A 394 16.98 4.42 -13.66
N GLY A 395 17.13 3.11 -13.48
CA GLY A 395 18.41 2.44 -13.31
C GLY A 395 19.22 2.90 -12.09
N TYR A 396 18.56 3.13 -10.95
CA TYR A 396 19.21 3.68 -9.79
C TYR A 396 19.06 2.80 -8.54
N VAL A 397 20.09 2.77 -7.71
CA VAL A 397 20.07 2.13 -6.40
C VAL A 397 20.33 3.18 -5.33
N TYR A 398 19.47 3.22 -4.31
CA TYR A 398 19.58 4.13 -3.18
C TYR A 398 19.77 3.38 -1.87
N GLY A 399 20.79 3.79 -1.11
CA GLY A 399 21.14 3.21 0.17
C GLY A 399 21.79 1.83 0.06
N LYS A 400 22.18 1.29 1.22
CA LYS A 400 22.87 0.01 1.32
C LYS A 400 22.56 -0.67 2.65
N THR A 401 22.43 -1.99 2.62
CA THR A 401 22.42 -2.86 3.80
C THR A 401 23.78 -3.58 3.92
N ALA A 402 24.10 -4.05 5.12
CA ALA A 402 25.31 -4.84 5.36
C ALA A 402 25.23 -6.18 4.64
N ASP A 403 26.36 -6.66 4.14
CA ASP A 403 26.47 -7.98 3.51
C ASP A 403 26.70 -9.10 4.54
N GLU A 404 26.90 -8.72 5.80
CA GLU A 404 27.07 -9.59 6.95
C GLU A 404 25.92 -9.41 7.93
N ARG A 405 25.70 -10.40 8.80
CA ARG A 405 24.69 -10.27 9.86
C ARG A 405 24.94 -9.03 10.72
N PRO A 406 23.86 -8.33 11.05
CA PRO A 406 22.44 -8.67 10.84
C PRO A 406 21.81 -8.16 9.52
N CYS A 407 22.55 -7.88 8.49
CA CYS A 407 22.10 -7.35 7.19
C CYS A 407 21.30 -6.04 7.29
N LYS A 408 21.63 -5.23 8.29
CA LYS A 408 20.96 -3.96 8.57
C LYS A 408 21.35 -2.85 7.61
N THR A 409 20.55 -1.80 7.58
CA THR A 409 20.86 -0.57 6.84
C THR A 409 22.15 0.07 7.37
N ILE A 410 23.08 0.38 6.46
CA ILE A 410 24.36 1.02 6.78
C ILE A 410 24.58 2.34 6.06
N GLU A 411 23.84 2.62 4.97
CA GLU A 411 23.94 3.87 4.24
C GLU A 411 22.54 4.42 3.93
N LYS A 412 22.37 5.73 4.09
CA LYS A 412 21.17 6.49 3.69
C LYS A 412 19.87 5.84 4.16
N PRO A 413 19.62 5.68 5.47
CA PRO A 413 18.38 5.12 5.97
C PRO A 413 17.18 5.94 5.53
N VAL A 414 16.13 5.26 5.07
CA VAL A 414 14.87 5.87 4.63
C VAL A 414 13.77 5.52 5.62
N LYS A 415 13.03 6.52 6.05
CA LYS A 415 11.84 6.38 6.90
C LYS A 415 10.57 6.58 6.12
N ILE A 416 9.44 6.21 6.71
CA ILE A 416 8.13 6.27 6.05
C ILE A 416 7.71 7.69 5.67
N ASP A 417 8.02 8.68 6.48
CA ASP A 417 7.74 10.10 6.18
C ASP A 417 8.44 10.56 4.89
N GLN A 418 9.68 10.11 4.65
CA GLN A 418 10.41 10.39 3.41
C GLN A 418 9.79 9.68 2.21
N VAL A 419 9.30 8.45 2.37
CA VAL A 419 8.57 7.71 1.31
C VAL A 419 7.30 8.45 0.94
N HIS A 420 6.48 8.82 1.93
CA HIS A 420 5.25 9.59 1.73
C HIS A 420 5.52 10.94 1.05
N GLN A 421 6.50 11.69 1.54
CA GLN A 421 6.88 12.98 0.96
C GLN A 421 7.40 12.84 -0.48
N THR A 422 8.06 11.72 -0.81
CA THR A 422 8.49 11.43 -2.19
C THR A 422 7.27 11.20 -3.10
N ILE A 423 6.29 10.43 -2.65
CA ILE A 423 5.03 10.19 -3.38
C ILE A 423 4.24 11.50 -3.53
N TYR A 424 4.09 12.27 -2.45
CA TYR A 424 3.40 13.57 -2.49
C TYR A 424 4.10 14.56 -3.40
N HIS A 425 5.44 14.58 -3.39
CA HIS A 425 6.20 15.45 -4.29
C HIS A 425 5.95 15.11 -5.77
N ALA A 426 5.96 13.82 -6.14
CA ALA A 426 5.66 13.38 -7.49
C ALA A 426 4.25 13.82 -7.95
N LEU A 427 3.29 13.85 -7.03
CA LEU A 427 1.91 14.27 -7.26
C LEU A 427 1.67 15.79 -7.13
N GLY A 428 2.68 16.57 -6.72
CA GLY A 428 2.56 18.01 -6.50
C GLY A 428 1.75 18.39 -5.25
N ILE A 429 1.62 17.48 -4.28
CA ILE A 429 1.00 17.76 -2.97
C ILE A 429 2.06 18.43 -2.09
N PRO A 430 1.77 19.62 -1.52
CA PRO A 430 2.73 20.32 -0.66
C PRO A 430 3.06 19.56 0.62
N PRO A 431 4.32 19.58 1.09
CA PRO A 431 4.75 18.84 2.29
C PRO A 431 4.10 19.36 3.58
N ASP A 432 3.73 20.65 3.61
CA ASP A 432 3.08 21.31 4.74
C ASP A 432 1.54 21.26 4.69
N ARG A 433 0.99 20.38 3.83
CA ARG A 433 -0.46 20.23 3.70
C ARG A 433 -1.07 19.67 4.99
N ASN A 434 -2.08 20.37 5.51
CA ASN A 434 -2.75 20.00 6.73
C ASN A 434 -4.24 20.38 6.71
N TYR A 435 -4.98 19.78 7.66
CA TYR A 435 -6.35 20.16 7.99
C TYR A 435 -6.46 20.34 9.49
N GLU A 436 -7.33 21.24 9.92
CA GLU A 436 -7.61 21.42 11.34
C GLU A 436 -8.54 20.31 11.84
N VAL A 437 -8.11 19.61 12.87
CA VAL A 437 -8.87 18.54 13.55
C VAL A 437 -8.82 18.79 15.04
N GLU A 438 -9.98 18.93 15.70
CA GLU A 438 -10.07 19.23 17.15
C GLU A 438 -9.23 20.43 17.59
N GLY A 439 -9.18 21.48 16.74
CA GLY A 439 -8.42 22.71 17.03
C GLY A 439 -6.91 22.57 16.86
N ARG A 440 -6.42 21.53 16.18
CA ARG A 440 -5.00 21.29 15.92
C ARG A 440 -4.76 20.99 14.44
N PRO A 441 -3.64 21.43 13.84
CA PRO A 441 -3.29 21.04 12.49
C PRO A 441 -2.89 19.56 12.43
N PHE A 442 -3.50 18.81 11.53
CA PHE A 442 -3.15 17.44 11.22
C PHE A 442 -2.57 17.41 9.81
N TYR A 443 -1.31 17.06 9.69
CA TYR A 443 -0.54 17.10 8.45
C TYR A 443 -0.60 15.77 7.70
N THR A 444 -0.18 15.77 6.43
CA THR A 444 -0.03 14.55 5.62
C THR A 444 1.07 13.61 6.14
N THR A 445 2.05 14.16 6.84
CA THR A 445 3.09 13.44 7.61
C THR A 445 3.21 14.08 8.99
N PRO A 446 3.64 13.38 10.05
CA PRO A 446 3.72 13.93 11.40
C PRO A 446 4.44 15.28 11.45
N ASP A 447 3.75 16.29 12.00
CA ASP A 447 4.23 17.69 12.10
C ASP A 447 4.63 18.34 10.76
N GLY A 448 4.19 17.81 9.62
CA GLY A 448 4.64 18.24 8.30
C GLY A 448 6.11 17.95 8.03
N LYS A 449 6.71 17.02 8.79
CA LYS A 449 8.11 16.61 8.67
C LYS A 449 8.31 15.58 7.56
N GLY A 450 9.57 15.33 7.27
CA GLY A 450 10.01 14.48 6.18
C GLY A 450 10.31 15.29 4.91
N GLU A 451 11.30 14.83 4.18
CA GLU A 451 11.67 15.43 2.89
C GLU A 451 11.67 14.35 1.82
N ALA A 452 11.20 14.70 0.63
CA ALA A 452 11.28 13.80 -0.52
C ALA A 452 12.74 13.38 -0.78
N ILE A 453 12.94 12.13 -1.10
CA ILE A 453 14.26 11.58 -1.43
C ILE A 453 14.67 12.09 -2.81
N ARG A 454 15.24 13.29 -2.85
CA ARG A 454 15.55 14.02 -4.10
C ARG A 454 16.45 13.24 -5.06
N GLU A 455 17.33 12.40 -4.53
CA GLU A 455 18.29 11.64 -5.34
C GLU A 455 17.63 10.58 -6.22
N ILE A 456 16.43 10.11 -5.86
CA ILE A 456 15.68 9.11 -6.65
C ILE A 456 14.68 9.75 -7.62
N LEU A 457 14.56 11.08 -7.61
CA LEU A 457 13.72 11.81 -8.53
C LEU A 457 14.53 12.21 -9.78
N GLN A 458 13.88 12.18 -10.94
CA GLN A 458 14.47 12.73 -12.15
C GLN A 458 14.67 14.24 -11.96
N LYS A 459 15.78 14.77 -12.46
CA LYS A 459 15.97 16.21 -12.52
C LYS A 459 14.97 16.77 -13.54
N ALA A 460 14.19 17.77 -13.10
CA ALA A 460 13.29 18.51 -13.95
C ALA A 460 14.04 19.23 -15.06
#